data_c67a1e9248f8480f89e8e06fdf5619fc
#
_entry.id   c67a1e9248f8480f89e8e06fdf5619fc
#
_cell.length_a   1.000
_cell.length_b   1.000
_cell.length_c   1.000
_cell.angle_alpha   90.00
_cell.angle_beta   90.00
_cell.angle_gamma   90.00
#
_symmetry.space_group_name_H-M   'P 1'
#
loop_
_entity.id
_entity.type
_entity.pdbx_description
1 polymer ?
#
loop_
_entity_poly.entity_id
_entity_poly.type
_entity_poly.pdbx_seq_one_letter_code
_entity_poly.pdbx_strand_id
1 'polypeptide(L)' 'MDGVFVHESSYVDDNCVIGKGTKIWHFSHIMSGCQIGEDCNIGQNVVVSPGVVLG' A
#
# COMPACT_ATOMS: atom_id res chain seq x y z
N MET A 1 2.12 -10.60 2.16
CA MET A 1 2.28 -9.49 3.11
C MET A 1 1.52 -9.80 4.38
N ASP A 2 2.25 -10.22 5.38
CA ASP A 2 1.62 -10.59 6.65
C ASP A 2 1.06 -9.37 7.36
N GLY A 3 -0.17 -9.49 7.84
CA GLY A 3 -0.80 -8.44 8.61
C GLY A 3 -1.21 -7.22 7.81
N VAL A 4 -1.19 -7.29 6.49
CA VAL A 4 -1.59 -6.18 5.61
C VAL A 4 -2.90 -6.54 4.92
N PHE A 5 -3.85 -5.62 4.98
CA PHE A 5 -5.10 -5.78 4.23
C PHE A 5 -5.03 -5.02 2.91
N VAL A 6 -5.24 -5.72 1.83
CA VAL A 6 -5.35 -5.11 0.49
C VAL A 6 -6.68 -5.54 -0.10
N HIS A 7 -7.56 -4.57 -0.36
CA HIS A 7 -8.83 -4.87 -0.99
C HIS A 7 -8.59 -5.45 -2.39
N GLU A 8 -9.43 -6.37 -2.81
CA GLU A 8 -9.23 -7.08 -4.08
C GLU A 8 -9.21 -6.17 -5.31
N SER A 9 -9.81 -5.00 -5.23
CA SER A 9 -9.82 -4.03 -6.32
C SER A 9 -8.53 -3.22 -6.40
N SER A 10 -7.69 -3.28 -5.39
CA SER A 10 -6.45 -2.51 -5.33
C SER A 10 -5.29 -3.34 -5.83
N TYR A 11 -4.25 -2.66 -6.27
CA TYR A 11 -3.08 -3.32 -6.83
C TYR A 11 -1.81 -2.81 -6.16
N VAL A 12 -0.96 -3.74 -5.75
CA VAL A 12 0.33 -3.44 -5.17
C VAL A 12 1.40 -4.04 -6.06
N ASP A 13 2.24 -3.20 -6.63
CA ASP A 13 3.32 -3.65 -7.50
C ASP A 13 4.41 -4.37 -6.69
N ASP A 14 5.29 -5.04 -7.40
CA ASP A 14 6.41 -5.74 -6.78
C ASP A 14 7.37 -4.77 -6.10
N ASN A 15 8.20 -5.31 -5.22
CA ASN A 15 9.26 -4.55 -4.52
C ASN A 15 8.73 -3.46 -3.59
N CYS A 16 7.53 -3.62 -3.08
CA CYS A 16 7.00 -2.75 -2.04
C CYS A 16 7.20 -3.37 -0.67
N VAL A 17 7.48 -2.53 0.31
CA VAL A 17 7.54 -2.93 1.72
C VAL A 17 6.39 -2.24 2.43
N ILE A 18 5.48 -3.04 2.99
CA ILE A 18 4.30 -2.50 3.65
C ILE A 18 4.27 -3.05 5.06
N GLY A 19 4.21 -2.15 6.03
CA GLY A 19 4.24 -2.49 7.43
C GLY A 19 2.95 -3.16 7.90
N LYS A 20 3.08 -3.90 8.97
CA LYS A 20 1.99 -4.66 9.58
C LYS A 20 0.85 -3.73 10.01
N GLY A 21 -0.37 -4.17 9.83
CA GLY A 21 -1.56 -3.42 10.23
C GLY A 21 -2.01 -2.38 9.22
N THR A 22 -1.27 -2.17 8.15
CA THR A 22 -1.65 -1.23 7.11
C THR A 22 -2.82 -1.77 6.29
N LYS A 23 -3.74 -0.90 5.94
CA LYS A 23 -4.93 -1.24 5.16
C LYS A 23 -4.96 -0.43 3.88
N ILE A 24 -5.17 -1.11 2.76
CA ILE A 24 -5.28 -0.50 1.45
C ILE A 24 -6.68 -0.79 0.93
N TRP A 25 -7.46 0.26 0.75
CA TRP A 25 -8.87 0.14 0.42
C TRP A 25 -9.11 0.07 -1.10
N HIS A 26 -10.25 0.56 -1.57
CA HIS A 26 -10.73 0.29 -2.93
C HIS A 26 -9.95 1.07 -4.00
N PHE A 27 -9.68 0.42 -5.13
CA PHE A 27 -9.18 1.05 -6.35
C PHE A 27 -7.91 1.87 -6.15
N SER A 28 -7.06 1.46 -5.22
CA SER A 28 -5.78 2.13 -4.98
C SER A 28 -4.67 1.39 -5.71
N HIS A 29 -3.64 2.10 -6.10
CA HIS A 29 -2.48 1.50 -6.76
C HIS A 29 -1.21 1.95 -6.05
N ILE A 30 -0.48 0.99 -5.53
CA ILE A 30 0.82 1.22 -4.88
C ILE A 30 1.88 0.81 -5.87
N MET A 31 2.60 1.77 -6.39
CA MET A 31 3.61 1.50 -7.42
C MET A 31 4.89 0.95 -6.82
N SER A 32 5.74 0.40 -7.66
CA SER A 32 6.91 -0.35 -7.21
C SER A 32 7.91 0.49 -6.41
N GLY A 33 8.63 -0.16 -5.52
CA GLY A 33 9.68 0.47 -4.73
C GLY A 33 9.18 1.33 -3.57
N CYS A 34 7.89 1.27 -3.24
CA CYS A 34 7.34 2.05 -2.13
C CYS A 34 7.66 1.40 -0.80
N GLN A 35 7.77 2.23 0.23
CA GLN A 35 7.91 1.79 1.61
C GLN A 35 6.80 2.44 2.43
N ILE A 36 5.91 1.63 2.95
CA ILE A 36 4.77 2.10 3.74
C ILE A 36 4.94 1.53 5.15
N GLY A 37 4.84 2.41 6.15
CA GLY A 37 5.02 2.01 7.53
C GLY A 37 3.86 1.18 8.07
N GLU A 38 3.90 0.92 9.37
CA GLU A 38 2.88 0.15 10.05
C GLU A 38 1.64 0.97 10.32
N ASP A 39 0.50 0.30 10.39
CA ASP A 39 -0.79 0.89 10.77
C ASP A 39 -1.21 2.09 9.91
N CYS A 40 -0.75 2.14 8.67
CA CYS A 40 -1.19 3.16 7.73
C CYS A 40 -2.56 2.80 7.15
N ASN A 41 -3.27 3.80 6.68
CA ASN A 41 -4.59 3.61 6.10
C ASN A 41 -4.64 4.31 4.75
N ILE A 42 -4.56 3.54 3.69
CA ILE A 42 -4.60 4.05 2.31
C ILE A 42 -6.06 4.02 1.85
N GLY A 43 -6.63 5.18 1.66
CA GLY A 43 -8.04 5.29 1.29
C GLY A 43 -8.36 4.87 -0.13
N GLN A 44 -9.51 5.31 -0.63
CA GLN A 44 -9.98 4.94 -1.96
C GLN A 44 -9.30 5.77 -3.03
N ASN A 45 -9.07 5.16 -4.20
CA ASN A 45 -8.57 5.85 -5.38
C ASN A 45 -7.25 6.58 -5.14
N VAL A 46 -6.41 6.01 -4.30
CA VAL A 46 -5.10 6.59 -3.98
C VAL A 46 -4.06 5.98 -4.91
N VAL A 47 -3.21 6.84 -5.47
CA VAL A 47 -2.05 6.40 -6.23
C VAL A 47 -0.80 6.77 -5.46
N VAL A 48 0.01 5.78 -5.13
CA VAL A 48 1.29 5.99 -4.49
C VAL A 48 2.36 5.81 -5.55
N SER A 49 3.03 6.89 -5.88
CA SER A 49 4.04 6.91 -6.95
C SER A 49 5.25 6.03 -6.60
N PRO A 50 6.02 5.60 -7.61
CA PRO A 50 7.19 4.76 -7.34
C PRO A 50 8.16 5.42 -6.36
N GLY A 51 8.72 4.61 -5.47
CA GLY A 51 9.74 5.07 -4.54
C GLY A 51 9.28 5.95 -3.39
N VAL A 52 7.97 6.07 -3.19
CA VAL A 52 7.42 6.88 -2.08
C VAL A 52 7.64 6.17 -0.76
N VAL A 53 7.95 6.95 0.27
CA VAL A 53 8.09 6.47 1.65
C VAL A 53 6.99 7.13 2.49
N LEU A 54 6.14 6.32 3.07
CA LEU A 54 5.07 6.78 3.97
C LEU A 54 5.32 6.25 5.37
N GLY A 55 5.23 7.11 6.33
CA GLY A 55 5.53 6.79 7.74
C GLY A 55 4.34 6.24 8.55
#